data_df3585438810aac4c111a3cba454a68b
#
_entry.id   df3585438810aac4c111a3cba454a68b
#
_cell.length_a   1.000
_cell.length_b   1.000
_cell.length_c   1.000
_cell.angle_alpha   90.00
_cell.angle_beta   90.00
_cell.angle_gamma   90.00
#
_symmetry.space_group_name_H-M   'P 1'
#
loop_
_entity.id
_entity.type
_entity.pdbx_description
1 polymer ?
#
loop_
_entity_poly.entity_id
_entity_poly.type
_entity_poly.pdbx_seq_one_letter_code
_entity_poly.pdbx_strand_id
1 'polypeptide(L)'
;MSDEDVRTVGRARWTLARECMVRLGFEGLENLDVDPVPAWPRRPEGTGVVQFVVYASDDLRYGVQDPGQAARYGYRAARAEHGRRYPPKDWTLSEFLALTGQFVSEDPKSVHGHRIPRRGCLGEADRAIHGTNPQDRSDPVLSLETKSLQQGRQVPAWKAADRAWSACMREAGYRYPSPRDAEVGEDRQRQELQDRLNGSSQDPEEPSALEKRTATADARCKQRTGYVRIVHAIDVRIQNQLIARNRETLEAQRRWNDDATRTAGEILNDRS
;
A
#
# COMPACT_ATOMS: atom_id res chain seq x y z
N MET A 1 5.00 -15.64 2.10
CA MET A 1 4.85 -15.57 3.57
C MET A 1 3.39 -15.77 3.91
N SER A 2 3.08 -16.58 4.92
CA SER A 2 1.73 -16.66 5.49
C SER A 2 1.39 -15.39 6.28
N ASP A 3 0.11 -15.17 6.63
CA ASP A 3 -0.29 -14.06 7.50
C ASP A 3 0.37 -14.14 8.88
N GLU A 4 0.67 -15.34 9.35
CA GLU A 4 1.37 -15.57 10.62
C GLU A 4 2.84 -15.16 10.52
N ASP A 5 3.52 -15.52 9.43
CA ASP A 5 4.90 -15.09 9.18
C ASP A 5 5.01 -13.56 9.11
N VAL A 6 4.07 -12.92 8.39
CA VAL A 6 4.01 -11.45 8.28
C VAL A 6 3.83 -10.81 9.66
N ARG A 7 2.96 -11.38 10.50
CA ARG A 7 2.81 -10.89 11.89
C ARG A 7 4.08 -11.10 12.72
N THR A 8 4.71 -12.27 12.63
CA THR A 8 5.95 -12.59 13.36
C THR A 8 7.06 -11.60 12.99
N VAL A 9 7.31 -11.40 11.70
CA VAL A 9 8.30 -10.43 11.21
C VAL A 9 7.93 -9.01 11.64
N GLY A 10 6.65 -8.65 11.55
CA GLY A 10 6.15 -7.34 11.97
C GLY A 10 6.37 -7.09 13.47
N ARG A 11 6.05 -8.04 14.33
CA ARG A 11 6.27 -7.94 15.77
C ARG A 11 7.75 -7.80 16.11
N ALA A 12 8.62 -8.63 15.56
CA ALA A 12 10.07 -8.55 15.77
C ALA A 12 10.62 -7.19 15.31
N ARG A 13 10.19 -6.72 14.15
CA ARG A 13 10.55 -5.41 13.61
C ARG A 13 10.20 -4.27 14.56
N TRP A 14 8.96 -4.24 15.07
CA TRP A 14 8.52 -3.19 15.96
C TRP A 14 9.12 -3.31 17.37
N THR A 15 9.42 -4.52 17.85
CA THR A 15 10.16 -4.74 19.10
C THR A 15 11.55 -4.12 19.01
N LEU A 16 12.31 -4.41 17.95
CA LEU A 16 13.63 -3.83 17.73
C LEU A 16 13.57 -2.30 17.50
N ALA A 17 12.57 -1.83 16.75
CA ALA A 17 12.39 -0.40 16.52
C ALA A 17 12.07 0.34 17.84
N ARG A 18 11.25 -0.22 18.72
CA ARG A 18 10.98 0.31 20.05
C ARG A 18 12.26 0.43 20.88
N GLU A 19 13.08 -0.61 20.95
CA GLU A 19 14.37 -0.58 21.65
C GLU A 19 15.30 0.52 21.10
N CYS A 20 15.36 0.66 19.78
CA CYS A 20 16.10 1.73 19.13
C CYS A 20 15.56 3.11 19.49
N MET A 21 14.24 3.30 19.52
CA MET A 21 13.60 4.56 19.90
C MET A 21 13.94 4.95 21.35
N VAL A 22 13.90 4.01 22.28
CA VAL A 22 14.28 4.24 23.68
C VAL A 22 15.76 4.67 23.76
N ARG A 23 16.67 4.02 23.03
CA ARG A 23 18.08 4.42 22.94
C ARG A 23 18.28 5.84 22.37
N LEU A 24 17.36 6.30 21.53
CA LEU A 24 17.37 7.67 20.98
C LEU A 24 16.69 8.70 21.91
N GLY A 25 16.31 8.30 23.15
CA GLY A 25 15.71 9.17 24.16
C GLY A 25 14.19 9.31 24.11
N PHE A 26 13.48 8.41 23.42
CA PHE A 26 12.01 8.34 23.43
C PHE A 26 11.52 7.36 24.50
N GLU A 27 11.81 7.62 25.77
CA GLU A 27 11.46 6.73 26.91
C GLU A 27 9.95 6.44 26.98
N GLY A 28 9.10 7.40 26.61
CA GLY A 28 7.65 7.20 26.55
C GLY A 28 7.16 6.09 25.62
N LEU A 29 8.03 5.56 24.74
CA LEU A 29 7.74 4.44 23.85
C LEU A 29 8.19 3.08 24.40
N GLU A 30 8.77 3.01 25.60
CA GLU A 30 9.20 1.76 26.22
C GLU A 30 8.09 0.72 26.30
N ASN A 31 6.87 1.18 26.60
CA ASN A 31 5.68 0.34 26.71
C ASN A 31 4.80 0.36 25.45
N LEU A 32 5.36 0.74 24.28
CA LEU A 32 4.61 0.68 23.04
C LEU A 32 4.17 -0.74 22.76
N ASP A 33 2.84 -0.93 22.69
CA ASP A 33 2.26 -2.22 22.30
C ASP A 33 2.62 -2.53 20.84
N VAL A 34 3.20 -3.69 20.62
CA VAL A 34 3.59 -4.19 19.29
C VAL A 34 2.71 -5.33 18.81
N ASP A 35 1.67 -5.68 19.59
CA ASP A 35 0.65 -6.66 19.24
C ASP A 35 -0.76 -6.11 19.54
N PRO A 36 -1.50 -5.61 18.58
CA PRO A 36 -1.30 -5.75 17.13
C PRO A 36 -0.13 -4.90 16.58
N VAL A 37 0.51 -5.42 15.52
CA VAL A 37 1.62 -4.73 14.87
C VAL A 37 1.19 -3.31 14.47
N PRO A 38 1.90 -2.25 14.93
CA PRO A 38 1.53 -0.88 14.61
C PRO A 38 1.55 -0.59 13.11
N ALA A 39 0.63 0.26 12.67
CA ALA A 39 0.63 0.74 11.29
C ALA A 39 1.93 1.50 10.96
N TRP A 40 2.27 1.58 9.67
CA TRP A 40 3.40 2.39 9.22
C TRP A 40 3.23 3.85 9.66
N PRO A 41 4.26 4.47 10.27
CA PRO A 41 4.16 5.84 10.74
C PRO A 41 3.83 6.80 9.60
N ARG A 42 2.89 7.71 9.84
CA ARG A 42 2.60 8.82 8.93
C ARG A 42 3.32 10.07 9.39
N ARG A 43 3.82 10.83 8.43
CA ARG A 43 4.39 12.14 8.73
C ARG A 43 3.27 13.08 9.22
N PRO A 44 3.49 13.86 10.30
CA PRO A 44 2.50 14.83 10.78
C PRO A 44 2.10 15.82 9.70
N GLU A 45 0.82 16.20 9.68
CA GLU A 45 0.30 17.19 8.74
C GLU A 45 1.03 18.53 8.87
N GLY A 46 1.16 19.25 7.75
CA GLY A 46 1.87 20.54 7.71
C GLY A 46 3.39 20.48 7.81
N THR A 47 3.98 19.28 7.97
CA THR A 47 5.44 19.13 8.13
C THR A 47 6.17 18.63 6.87
N GLY A 48 5.53 18.60 5.71
CA GLY A 48 6.14 18.21 4.43
C GLY A 48 5.24 17.31 3.58
N VAL A 49 5.82 16.65 2.57
CA VAL A 49 5.09 15.90 1.55
C VAL A 49 4.29 14.74 2.14
N VAL A 50 3.00 14.66 1.79
CA VAL A 50 2.13 13.53 2.12
C VAL A 50 2.59 12.30 1.35
N GLN A 51 2.94 11.23 2.05
CA GLN A 51 3.24 9.95 1.43
C GLN A 51 1.95 9.20 1.12
N PHE A 52 1.76 8.88 -0.16
CA PHE A 52 0.74 7.92 -0.57
C PHE A 52 1.26 6.51 -0.33
N VAL A 53 0.71 5.81 0.65
CA VAL A 53 0.94 4.38 0.82
C VAL A 53 0.01 3.65 -0.14
N VAL A 54 0.58 3.10 -1.21
CA VAL A 54 -0.18 2.22 -2.12
C VAL A 54 -0.21 0.84 -1.50
N TYR A 55 -1.35 0.44 -0.97
CA TYR A 55 -1.59 -0.94 -0.56
C TYR A 55 -2.07 -1.70 -1.80
N ALA A 56 -1.24 -2.56 -2.34
CA ALA A 56 -1.67 -3.55 -3.32
C ALA A 56 -2.26 -4.74 -2.55
N SER A 57 -3.58 -4.84 -2.50
CA SER A 57 -4.25 -6.09 -2.14
C SER A 57 -4.73 -6.77 -3.42
N ASP A 58 -4.76 -8.10 -3.43
CA ASP A 58 -5.26 -8.87 -4.58
C ASP A 58 -6.69 -8.49 -4.95
N ASP A 59 -7.50 -8.12 -3.95
CA ASP A 59 -8.88 -7.69 -4.12
C ASP A 59 -9.01 -6.39 -4.95
N LEU A 60 -7.95 -5.57 -5.00
CA LEU A 60 -7.93 -4.30 -5.73
C LEU A 60 -7.23 -4.38 -7.09
N ARG A 61 -6.69 -5.54 -7.46
CA ARG A 61 -5.91 -5.68 -8.69
C ARG A 61 -6.64 -5.18 -9.94
N TYR A 62 -7.97 -5.33 -9.95
CA TYR A 62 -8.84 -4.86 -11.04
C TYR A 62 -9.77 -3.72 -10.59
N GLY A 63 -9.47 -3.06 -9.47
CA GLY A 63 -10.25 -1.98 -8.88
C GLY A 63 -11.55 -2.47 -8.23
N VAL A 64 -12.43 -1.53 -7.91
CA VAL A 64 -13.71 -1.82 -7.24
C VAL A 64 -14.59 -2.75 -8.09
N GLN A 65 -15.24 -3.72 -7.46
CA GLN A 65 -16.07 -4.74 -8.12
C GLN A 65 -17.48 -4.82 -7.53
N ASP A 66 -17.68 -4.41 -6.27
CA ASP A 66 -18.97 -4.39 -5.60
C ASP A 66 -19.59 -2.99 -5.66
N PRO A 67 -20.77 -2.82 -6.31
CA PRO A 67 -21.44 -1.54 -6.42
C PRO A 67 -21.94 -0.99 -5.08
N GLY A 68 -22.26 -1.84 -4.10
CA GLY A 68 -22.71 -1.46 -2.77
C GLY A 68 -21.57 -0.86 -1.94
N GLN A 69 -20.41 -1.51 -1.96
CA GLN A 69 -19.20 -0.98 -1.34
C GLN A 69 -18.75 0.33 -2.05
N ALA A 70 -18.74 0.34 -3.38
CA ALA A 70 -18.39 1.53 -4.15
C ALA A 70 -19.29 2.74 -3.83
N ALA A 71 -20.60 2.51 -3.60
CA ALA A 71 -21.53 3.57 -3.21
C ALA A 71 -21.23 4.15 -1.83
N ARG A 72 -20.66 3.34 -0.91
CA ARG A 72 -20.30 3.80 0.45
C ARG A 72 -18.93 4.47 0.48
N TYR A 73 -17.94 3.86 -0.17
CA TYR A 73 -16.53 4.17 0.02
C TYR A 73 -15.82 4.70 -1.25
N GLY A 74 -16.51 4.82 -2.37
CA GLY A 74 -15.90 5.22 -3.64
C GLY A 74 -14.86 4.19 -4.11
N TYR A 75 -13.76 4.66 -4.65
CA TYR A 75 -12.63 3.81 -5.02
C TYR A 75 -11.77 3.37 -3.81
N ARG A 76 -12.10 3.81 -2.61
CA ARG A 76 -11.41 3.47 -1.35
C ARG A 76 -12.03 2.27 -0.63
N ALA A 77 -13.06 1.62 -1.22
CA ALA A 77 -13.87 0.60 -0.57
C ALA A 77 -13.05 -0.50 0.11
N ALA A 78 -12.08 -1.06 -0.59
CA ALA A 78 -11.23 -2.10 -0.05
C ALA A 78 -10.19 -1.58 0.98
N ARG A 79 -9.81 -0.30 0.89
CA ARG A 79 -8.90 0.33 1.86
C ARG A 79 -9.55 0.56 3.22
N ALA A 80 -10.87 0.83 3.25
CA ALA A 80 -11.60 1.10 4.50
C ALA A 80 -11.69 -0.12 5.41
N GLU A 81 -11.81 -1.32 4.86
CA GLU A 81 -11.86 -2.56 5.64
C GLU A 81 -10.49 -2.97 6.19
N HIS A 82 -9.42 -2.79 5.41
CA HIS A 82 -8.06 -3.13 5.83
C HIS A 82 -7.41 -2.05 6.72
N GLY A 83 -7.76 -0.77 6.53
CA GLY A 83 -7.21 0.35 7.30
C GLY A 83 -7.67 0.42 8.76
N ARG A 84 -8.77 -0.27 9.14
CA ARG A 84 -9.29 -0.27 10.51
C ARG A 84 -8.61 -1.25 11.46
N ARG A 85 -7.72 -2.12 10.97
CA ARG A 85 -7.02 -3.10 11.84
C ARG A 85 -6.04 -2.47 12.81
N TYR A 86 -5.58 -1.25 12.53
CA TYR A 86 -4.56 -0.59 13.33
C TYR A 86 -4.98 0.85 13.56
N PRO A 87 -5.38 1.25 14.78
CA PRO A 87 -5.63 2.65 15.09
C PRO A 87 -4.36 3.45 14.75
N PRO A 88 -4.49 4.56 14.01
CA PRO A 88 -3.35 5.42 13.75
C PRO A 88 -2.85 5.97 15.08
N LYS A 89 -1.55 5.83 15.35
CA LYS A 89 -0.90 6.59 16.41
C LYS A 89 -0.46 7.92 15.79
N ASP A 90 -0.79 9.01 16.46
CA ASP A 90 -0.27 10.33 16.13
C ASP A 90 1.19 10.39 16.55
N TRP A 91 2.07 10.37 15.55
CA TRP A 91 3.50 10.51 15.75
C TRP A 91 3.91 11.97 15.71
N THR A 92 4.78 12.40 16.61
CA THR A 92 5.45 13.68 16.47
C THR A 92 6.44 13.64 15.30
N LEU A 93 6.85 14.80 14.77
CA LEU A 93 7.84 14.86 13.69
C LEU A 93 9.14 14.15 14.09
N SER A 94 9.63 14.39 15.32
CA SER A 94 10.86 13.78 15.83
C SER A 94 10.76 12.26 15.91
N GLU A 95 9.63 11.71 16.41
CA GLU A 95 9.37 10.27 16.43
C GLU A 95 9.30 9.70 15.00
N PHE A 96 8.58 10.37 14.08
CA PHE A 96 8.48 9.96 12.69
C PHE A 96 9.86 9.88 12.02
N LEU A 97 10.68 10.91 12.19
CA LEU A 97 12.03 10.95 11.61
C LEU A 97 12.93 9.86 12.22
N ALA A 98 12.88 9.69 13.54
CA ALA A 98 13.63 8.64 14.23
C ALA A 98 13.22 7.23 13.80
N LEU A 99 11.91 6.98 13.64
CA LEU A 99 11.39 5.69 13.19
C LEU A 99 11.73 5.38 11.75
N THR A 100 11.51 6.35 10.84
CA THR A 100 11.51 6.07 9.39
C THR A 100 12.80 6.50 8.68
N GLY A 101 13.53 7.46 9.23
CA GLY A 101 14.66 8.08 8.56
C GLY A 101 14.29 8.78 7.25
N GLN A 102 13.02 9.15 7.08
CA GLN A 102 12.51 9.85 5.89
C GLN A 102 12.56 11.35 6.13
N PHE A 103 13.56 11.99 5.55
CA PHE A 103 13.83 13.40 5.70
C PHE A 103 13.42 14.21 4.47
N VAL A 104 12.89 15.41 4.68
CA VAL A 104 12.93 16.49 3.70
C VAL A 104 14.16 17.38 3.99
N SER A 105 14.51 18.28 3.07
CA SER A 105 15.81 18.98 3.09
C SER A 105 16.14 19.66 4.42
N GLU A 106 15.17 20.18 5.15
CA GLU A 106 15.35 20.95 6.39
C GLU A 106 15.20 20.14 7.67
N ASP A 107 14.86 18.85 7.57
CA ASP A 107 14.66 18.02 8.73
C ASP A 107 15.97 17.75 9.49
N PRO A 108 15.92 17.71 10.83
CA PRO A 108 17.08 17.37 11.64
C PRO A 108 17.48 15.91 11.43
N LYS A 109 18.80 15.66 11.32
CA LYS A 109 19.37 14.30 11.19
C LYS A 109 19.69 13.66 12.54
N SER A 110 19.38 14.36 13.64
CA SER A 110 19.58 13.90 15.02
C SER A 110 18.37 14.27 15.89
N VAL A 111 18.12 13.50 16.93
CA VAL A 111 17.09 13.71 17.96
C VAL A 111 17.73 13.48 19.33
N HIS A 112 17.39 14.32 20.32
CA HIS A 112 17.92 14.24 21.70
C HIS A 112 19.46 14.08 21.76
N GLY A 113 20.20 14.70 20.81
CA GLY A 113 21.67 14.57 20.72
C GLY A 113 22.16 13.30 20.02
N HIS A 114 21.30 12.37 19.65
CA HIS A 114 21.64 11.12 18.98
C HIS A 114 21.39 11.21 17.46
N ARG A 115 22.33 10.71 16.68
CA ARG A 115 22.16 10.62 15.21
C ARG A 115 21.13 9.56 14.88
N ILE A 116 20.16 9.91 14.02
CA ILE A 116 19.15 8.96 13.53
C ILE A 116 19.84 7.93 12.62
N PRO A 117 19.59 6.61 12.84
CA PRO A 117 20.12 5.57 11.97
C PRO A 117 19.68 5.74 10.52
N ARG A 118 20.47 5.22 9.58
CA ARG A 118 20.06 5.17 8.16
C ARG A 118 18.73 4.43 8.04
N ARG A 119 17.71 5.07 7.43
CA ARG A 119 16.30 4.61 7.34
C ARG A 119 15.61 4.43 8.70
N GLY A 120 16.09 5.15 9.72
CA GLY A 120 15.50 5.17 11.05
C GLY A 120 15.63 3.85 11.81
N CYS A 121 14.94 3.77 12.93
CA CYS A 121 14.87 2.58 13.79
C CYS A 121 14.21 1.39 13.08
N LEU A 122 13.19 1.62 12.24
CA LEU A 122 12.58 0.57 11.43
C LEU A 122 13.58 0.00 10.40
N GLY A 123 14.43 0.85 9.80
CA GLY A 123 15.47 0.38 8.90
C GLY A 123 16.61 -0.34 9.60
N GLU A 124 16.91 -0.01 10.87
CA GLU A 124 17.85 -0.77 11.71
C GLU A 124 17.29 -2.15 12.01
N ALA A 125 16.01 -2.23 12.41
CA ALA A 125 15.30 -3.49 12.65
C ALA A 125 15.23 -4.37 11.39
N ASP A 126 14.93 -3.78 10.23
CA ASP A 126 14.92 -4.49 8.94
C ASP A 126 16.27 -5.14 8.64
N ARG A 127 17.38 -4.44 8.88
CA ARG A 127 18.73 -5.02 8.69
C ARG A 127 19.02 -6.16 9.66
N ALA A 128 18.55 -6.05 10.90
CA ALA A 128 18.74 -7.13 11.88
C ALA A 128 17.97 -8.40 11.50
N ILE A 129 16.76 -8.27 10.96
CA ILE A 129 15.92 -9.40 10.57
C ILE A 129 16.35 -9.99 9.23
N HIS A 130 16.64 -9.15 8.24
CA HIS A 130 16.84 -9.56 6.85
C HIS A 130 18.31 -9.60 6.39
N GLY A 131 19.26 -9.21 7.27
CA GLY A 131 20.67 -9.00 6.89
C GLY A 131 20.93 -7.78 6.04
N THR A 132 19.91 -7.24 5.40
CA THR A 132 19.93 -6.02 4.58
C THR A 132 18.58 -5.29 4.70
N ASN A 133 18.51 -4.05 4.23
CA ASN A 133 17.22 -3.36 4.22
C ASN A 133 16.40 -3.84 3.01
N PRO A 134 15.14 -4.33 3.21
CA PRO A 134 14.28 -4.78 2.12
C PRO A 134 14.07 -3.72 1.03
N GLN A 135 14.04 -2.44 1.40
CA GLN A 135 13.88 -1.32 0.45
C GLN A 135 15.12 -1.08 -0.44
N ASP A 136 16.28 -1.64 -0.10
CA ASP A 136 17.48 -1.59 -0.94
C ASP A 136 17.53 -2.74 -1.96
N ARG A 137 16.51 -3.62 -1.95
CA ARG A 137 16.36 -4.73 -2.89
C ARG A 137 15.17 -4.50 -3.82
N SER A 138 15.31 -4.97 -5.03
CA SER A 138 14.17 -5.10 -5.94
C SER A 138 13.31 -6.29 -5.51
N ASP A 139 12.03 -6.08 -5.29
CA ASP A 139 11.08 -7.16 -5.05
C ASP A 139 10.72 -7.84 -6.38
N PRO A 140 11.12 -9.11 -6.59
CA PRO A 140 10.84 -9.80 -7.84
C PRO A 140 9.35 -10.11 -8.00
N VAL A 141 8.58 -10.31 -6.93
CA VAL A 141 7.14 -10.57 -7.00
C VAL A 141 6.43 -9.33 -7.51
N LEU A 142 6.64 -8.17 -6.89
CA LEU A 142 6.06 -6.89 -7.31
C LEU A 142 6.48 -6.53 -8.74
N SER A 143 7.74 -6.81 -9.11
CA SER A 143 8.23 -6.59 -10.47
C SER A 143 7.50 -7.46 -11.51
N LEU A 144 7.26 -8.73 -11.20
CA LEU A 144 6.54 -9.66 -12.08
C LEU A 144 5.04 -9.35 -12.14
N GLU A 145 4.43 -8.93 -11.05
CA GLU A 145 3.04 -8.45 -11.01
C GLU A 145 2.84 -7.22 -11.90
N THR A 146 3.72 -6.23 -11.76
CA THR A 146 3.71 -5.03 -12.60
C THR A 146 3.86 -5.38 -14.08
N LYS A 147 4.83 -6.27 -14.39
CA LYS A 147 5.08 -6.76 -15.75
C LYS A 147 3.88 -7.51 -16.33
N SER A 148 3.22 -8.33 -15.52
CA SER A 148 2.02 -9.07 -15.91
C SER A 148 0.91 -8.12 -16.35
N LEU A 149 0.59 -7.10 -15.54
CA LEU A 149 -0.41 -6.09 -15.89
C LEU A 149 -0.04 -5.29 -17.13
N GLN A 150 1.24 -4.89 -17.26
CA GLN A 150 1.72 -4.18 -18.44
C GLN A 150 1.55 -5.00 -19.72
N GLN A 151 1.93 -6.28 -19.69
CA GLN A 151 1.75 -7.20 -20.82
C GLN A 151 0.28 -7.48 -21.09
N GLY A 152 -0.53 -7.71 -20.05
CA GLY A 152 -1.96 -7.97 -20.15
C GLY A 152 -2.71 -6.87 -20.89
N ARG A 153 -2.43 -5.62 -20.56
CA ARG A 153 -3.03 -4.43 -21.21
C ARG A 153 -2.70 -4.30 -22.70
N GLN A 154 -1.65 -4.98 -23.18
CA GLN A 154 -1.34 -4.99 -24.60
C GLN A 154 -2.11 -6.05 -25.39
N VAL A 155 -2.70 -7.04 -24.70
CA VAL A 155 -3.47 -8.13 -25.33
C VAL A 155 -4.74 -7.57 -25.97
N PRO A 156 -5.05 -7.92 -27.25
CA PRO A 156 -6.25 -7.42 -27.96
C PRO A 156 -7.55 -7.67 -27.21
N ALA A 157 -7.67 -8.82 -26.53
CA ALA A 157 -8.87 -9.15 -25.75
C ALA A 157 -9.04 -8.25 -24.51
N TRP A 158 -7.94 -7.83 -23.86
CA TRP A 158 -8.00 -6.83 -22.77
C TRP A 158 -8.49 -5.49 -23.30
N LYS A 159 -7.90 -5.02 -24.39
CA LYS A 159 -8.32 -3.76 -25.06
C LYS A 159 -9.79 -3.81 -25.52
N ALA A 160 -10.29 -5.00 -25.90
CA ALA A 160 -11.70 -5.18 -26.24
C ALA A 160 -12.58 -5.08 -24.99
N ALA A 161 -12.15 -5.65 -23.86
CA ALA A 161 -12.85 -5.51 -22.58
C ALA A 161 -12.90 -4.04 -22.11
N ASP A 162 -11.79 -3.29 -22.24
CA ASP A 162 -11.77 -1.85 -21.95
C ASP A 162 -12.79 -1.09 -22.79
N ARG A 163 -12.87 -1.38 -24.11
CA ARG A 163 -13.86 -0.71 -24.99
C ARG A 163 -15.30 -1.04 -24.59
N ALA A 164 -15.61 -2.31 -24.26
CA ALA A 164 -16.94 -2.72 -23.84
C ALA A 164 -17.34 -2.05 -22.53
N TRP A 165 -16.42 -2.00 -21.56
CA TRP A 165 -16.60 -1.30 -20.29
C TRP A 165 -16.77 0.23 -20.52
N SER A 166 -15.92 0.85 -21.33
CA SER A 166 -16.02 2.28 -21.67
C SER A 166 -17.34 2.66 -22.34
N ALA A 167 -17.89 1.76 -23.19
CA ALA A 167 -19.21 1.96 -23.78
C ALA A 167 -20.32 1.98 -22.70
N CYS A 168 -20.28 1.05 -21.75
CA CYS A 168 -21.18 1.01 -20.61
C CYS A 168 -21.07 2.29 -19.75
N MET A 169 -19.86 2.76 -19.47
CA MET A 169 -19.66 3.99 -18.70
C MET A 169 -20.22 5.22 -19.42
N ARG A 170 -20.13 5.30 -20.76
CA ARG A 170 -20.74 6.39 -21.53
C ARG A 170 -22.27 6.40 -21.43
N GLU A 171 -22.91 5.24 -21.43
CA GLU A 171 -24.36 5.12 -21.17
C GLU A 171 -24.72 5.64 -19.76
N ALA A 172 -23.83 5.48 -18.80
CA ALA A 172 -23.98 6.00 -17.43
C ALA A 172 -23.55 7.48 -17.27
N GLY A 173 -23.15 8.16 -18.36
CA GLY A 173 -22.77 9.58 -18.36
C GLY A 173 -21.29 9.85 -18.06
N TYR A 174 -20.42 8.83 -18.06
CA TYR A 174 -19.00 8.98 -17.76
C TYR A 174 -18.13 8.66 -18.98
N ARG A 175 -17.02 9.39 -19.14
CA ARG A 175 -16.12 9.26 -20.30
C ARG A 175 -14.71 8.87 -19.84
N TYR A 176 -14.48 7.57 -19.67
CA TYR A 176 -13.17 7.03 -19.33
C TYR A 176 -12.78 5.93 -20.32
N PRO A 177 -11.52 5.86 -20.78
CA PRO A 177 -11.06 4.84 -21.73
C PRO A 177 -10.89 3.46 -21.07
N SER A 178 -10.55 3.41 -19.79
CA SER A 178 -10.39 2.16 -19.02
C SER A 178 -10.80 2.35 -17.55
N PRO A 179 -11.04 1.24 -16.80
CA PRO A 179 -11.32 1.31 -15.36
C PRO A 179 -10.22 2.02 -14.56
N ARG A 180 -8.96 1.87 -14.95
CA ARG A 180 -7.85 2.56 -14.30
C ARG A 180 -7.94 4.07 -14.43
N ASP A 181 -8.32 4.56 -15.62
CA ASP A 181 -8.45 6.01 -15.83
C ASP A 181 -9.60 6.58 -14.99
N ALA A 182 -10.67 5.82 -14.78
CA ALA A 182 -11.75 6.21 -13.87
C ALA A 182 -11.30 6.20 -12.40
N GLU A 183 -10.48 5.23 -11.99
CA GLU A 183 -9.94 5.13 -10.63
C GLU A 183 -8.94 6.28 -10.34
N VAL A 184 -8.00 6.54 -11.24
CA VAL A 184 -7.05 7.66 -11.12
C VAL A 184 -7.79 8.99 -11.14
N GLY A 185 -8.76 9.15 -12.05
CA GLY A 185 -9.73 10.24 -12.08
C GLY A 185 -9.10 11.63 -12.06
N GLU A 186 -8.15 11.93 -12.96
CA GLU A 186 -7.45 13.22 -12.97
C GLU A 186 -8.41 14.41 -13.01
N ASP A 187 -9.48 14.32 -13.78
CA ASP A 187 -10.50 15.39 -13.87
C ASP A 187 -11.28 15.51 -12.55
N ARG A 188 -11.58 14.38 -11.91
CA ARG A 188 -12.24 14.35 -10.61
C ARG A 188 -11.33 14.94 -9.54
N GLN A 189 -10.05 14.55 -9.49
CA GLN A 189 -9.08 15.10 -8.54
C GLN A 189 -8.89 16.60 -8.72
N ARG A 190 -8.89 17.07 -9.97
CA ARG A 190 -8.81 18.50 -10.27
C ARG A 190 -10.04 19.25 -9.76
N GLN A 191 -11.23 18.69 -9.95
CA GLN A 191 -12.48 19.28 -9.44
C GLN A 191 -12.51 19.28 -7.90
N GLU A 192 -12.14 18.19 -7.25
CA GLU A 192 -12.07 18.10 -5.80
C GLU A 192 -11.07 19.10 -5.21
N LEU A 193 -9.92 19.29 -5.85
CA LEU A 193 -8.96 20.31 -5.45
C LEU A 193 -9.54 21.72 -5.59
N GLN A 194 -10.26 22.00 -6.66
CA GLN A 194 -10.88 23.28 -6.89
C GLN A 194 -12.01 23.57 -5.88
N ASP A 195 -12.79 22.57 -5.52
CA ASP A 195 -13.83 22.66 -4.49
C ASP A 195 -13.23 22.95 -3.11
N ARG A 196 -12.11 22.34 -2.77
CA ARG A 196 -11.36 22.65 -1.53
C ARG A 196 -10.83 24.08 -1.51
N LEU A 197 -10.25 24.55 -2.61
CA LEU A 197 -9.75 25.94 -2.74
C LEU A 197 -10.88 26.95 -2.61
N ASN A 198 -12.11 26.59 -2.99
CA ASN A 198 -13.30 27.42 -2.87
C ASN A 198 -13.99 27.34 -1.48
N GLY A 199 -13.35 26.72 -0.49
CA GLY A 199 -13.85 26.67 0.89
C GLY A 199 -14.90 25.59 1.16
N SER A 200 -15.03 24.59 0.30
CA SER A 200 -15.86 23.42 0.52
C SER A 200 -15.19 22.53 1.58
N SER A 201 -15.71 22.51 2.80
CA SER A 201 -15.22 21.71 3.91
C SER A 201 -15.67 20.24 3.78
N GLN A 202 -15.08 19.50 2.82
CA GLN A 202 -15.19 18.05 2.81
C GLN A 202 -13.98 17.45 3.54
N ASP A 203 -14.26 16.49 4.44
CA ASP A 203 -13.22 15.70 5.07
C ASP A 203 -12.33 15.07 3.99
N PRO A 204 -11.01 15.35 3.97
CA PRO A 204 -10.10 14.76 2.99
C PRO A 204 -10.09 13.22 3.01
N GLU A 205 -10.51 12.63 4.12
CA GLU A 205 -10.59 11.18 4.28
C GLU A 205 -11.90 10.59 3.74
N GLU A 206 -12.96 11.40 3.52
CA GLU A 206 -14.20 10.91 2.91
C GLU A 206 -14.18 11.03 1.38
N PRO A 207 -14.61 9.97 0.66
CA PRO A 207 -14.77 10.03 -0.80
C PRO A 207 -15.90 10.99 -1.18
N SER A 208 -15.67 11.82 -2.19
CA SER A 208 -16.66 12.76 -2.67
C SER A 208 -17.91 12.05 -3.22
N ALA A 209 -19.04 12.77 -3.27
CA ALA A 209 -20.26 12.25 -3.90
C ALA A 209 -20.04 11.89 -5.37
N LEU A 210 -19.18 12.62 -6.09
CA LEU A 210 -18.80 12.32 -7.47
C LEU A 210 -17.98 11.03 -7.54
N GLU A 211 -17.00 10.84 -6.65
CA GLU A 211 -16.22 9.62 -6.55
C GLU A 211 -17.12 8.39 -6.31
N LYS A 212 -18.01 8.46 -5.31
CA LYS A 212 -18.95 7.39 -4.99
C LYS A 212 -19.83 6.99 -6.18
N ARG A 213 -20.39 7.99 -6.91
CA ARG A 213 -21.20 7.72 -8.10
C ARG A 213 -20.40 7.12 -9.24
N THR A 214 -19.19 7.64 -9.51
CA THR A 214 -18.30 7.13 -10.57
C THR A 214 -17.87 5.70 -10.27
N ALA A 215 -17.41 5.41 -9.04
CA ALA A 215 -17.00 4.07 -8.62
C ALA A 215 -18.17 3.06 -8.66
N THR A 216 -19.39 3.51 -8.30
CA THR A 216 -20.58 2.66 -8.41
C THR A 216 -20.90 2.32 -9.87
N ALA A 217 -20.80 3.28 -10.78
CA ALA A 217 -21.00 3.04 -12.21
C ALA A 217 -19.92 2.10 -12.78
N ASP A 218 -18.64 2.30 -12.38
CA ASP A 218 -17.52 1.45 -12.75
C ASP A 218 -17.77 -0.02 -12.34
N ALA A 219 -18.08 -0.25 -11.05
CA ALA A 219 -18.35 -1.59 -10.56
C ALA A 219 -19.53 -2.28 -11.31
N ARG A 220 -20.64 -1.55 -11.55
CA ARG A 220 -21.78 -2.06 -12.33
C ARG A 220 -21.38 -2.38 -13.77
N CYS A 221 -20.58 -1.53 -14.41
CA CYS A 221 -20.13 -1.76 -15.78
C CYS A 221 -19.16 -2.94 -15.87
N LYS A 222 -18.28 -3.15 -14.88
CA LYS A 222 -17.44 -4.36 -14.79
C LYS A 222 -18.27 -5.63 -14.69
N GLN A 223 -19.32 -5.63 -13.85
CA GLN A 223 -20.23 -6.77 -13.73
C GLN A 223 -20.99 -7.01 -15.03
N ARG A 224 -21.61 -5.98 -15.62
CA ARG A 224 -22.42 -6.08 -16.84
C ARG A 224 -21.63 -6.59 -18.04
N THR A 225 -20.37 -6.16 -18.18
CA THR A 225 -19.53 -6.54 -19.33
C THR A 225 -18.69 -7.81 -19.08
N GLY A 226 -18.72 -8.35 -17.86
CA GLY A 226 -17.85 -9.46 -17.46
C GLY A 226 -16.35 -9.08 -17.49
N TYR A 227 -16.05 -7.81 -17.34
CA TYR A 227 -14.71 -7.25 -17.46
C TYR A 227 -13.67 -8.02 -16.65
N VAL A 228 -13.89 -8.15 -15.32
CA VAL A 228 -12.94 -8.79 -14.42
C VAL A 228 -12.63 -10.22 -14.83
N ARG A 229 -13.64 -11.01 -15.21
CA ARG A 229 -13.44 -12.39 -15.66
C ARG A 229 -12.52 -12.47 -16.89
N ILE A 230 -12.67 -11.53 -17.83
CA ILE A 230 -11.87 -11.51 -19.07
C ILE A 230 -10.41 -11.14 -18.75
N VAL A 231 -10.19 -10.04 -18.03
CA VAL A 231 -8.85 -9.54 -17.74
C VAL A 231 -8.10 -10.45 -16.77
N HIS A 232 -8.78 -11.05 -15.80
CA HIS A 232 -8.21 -12.05 -14.89
C HIS A 232 -7.71 -13.28 -15.64
N ALA A 233 -8.49 -13.84 -16.57
CA ALA A 233 -8.04 -14.99 -17.34
C ALA A 233 -6.79 -14.70 -18.18
N ILE A 234 -6.67 -13.49 -18.71
CA ILE A 234 -5.47 -13.05 -19.46
C ILE A 234 -4.28 -12.92 -18.50
N ASP A 235 -4.50 -12.26 -17.36
CA ASP A 235 -3.46 -11.99 -16.38
C ASP A 235 -2.91 -13.29 -15.78
N VAL A 236 -3.74 -14.22 -15.37
CA VAL A 236 -3.34 -15.55 -14.85
C VAL A 236 -2.45 -16.28 -15.86
N ARG A 237 -2.81 -16.28 -17.15
CA ARG A 237 -1.99 -16.91 -18.19
C ARG A 237 -0.60 -16.27 -18.26
N ILE A 238 -0.52 -14.94 -18.23
CA ILE A 238 0.75 -14.22 -18.29
C ILE A 238 1.56 -14.44 -17.02
N GLN A 239 0.93 -14.38 -15.84
CA GLN A 239 1.59 -14.67 -14.57
C GLN A 239 2.21 -16.05 -14.55
N ASN A 240 1.47 -17.09 -14.97
CA ASN A 240 1.99 -18.45 -15.01
C ASN A 240 3.21 -18.57 -15.92
N GLN A 241 3.24 -17.86 -17.07
CA GLN A 241 4.41 -17.81 -17.93
C GLN A 241 5.59 -17.09 -17.27
N LEU A 242 5.34 -15.98 -16.60
CA LEU A 242 6.37 -15.23 -15.88
C LEU A 242 6.93 -16.03 -14.70
N ILE A 243 6.09 -16.71 -13.92
CA ILE A 243 6.50 -17.59 -12.83
C ILE A 243 7.40 -18.71 -13.35
N ALA A 244 6.97 -19.39 -14.41
CA ALA A 244 7.77 -20.48 -14.99
C ALA A 244 9.17 -20.03 -15.44
N ARG A 245 9.27 -18.81 -16.01
CA ARG A 245 10.55 -18.24 -16.51
C ARG A 245 11.43 -17.66 -15.41
N ASN A 246 10.88 -17.41 -14.22
CA ASN A 246 11.58 -16.75 -13.11
C ASN A 246 11.63 -17.62 -11.85
N ARG A 247 11.48 -18.95 -12.00
CA ARG A 247 11.39 -19.90 -10.87
C ARG A 247 12.54 -19.74 -9.89
N GLU A 248 13.77 -19.73 -10.36
CA GLU A 248 14.95 -19.62 -9.51
C GLU A 248 14.96 -18.32 -8.67
N THR A 249 14.62 -17.20 -9.30
CA THR A 249 14.52 -15.90 -8.63
C THR A 249 13.42 -15.91 -7.56
N LEU A 250 12.27 -16.50 -7.85
CA LEU A 250 11.16 -16.61 -6.90
C LEU A 250 11.47 -17.57 -5.74
N GLU A 251 12.17 -18.67 -6.01
CA GLU A 251 12.66 -19.60 -4.96
C GLU A 251 13.72 -18.93 -4.08
N ALA A 252 14.60 -18.10 -4.65
CA ALA A 252 15.55 -17.30 -3.87
C ALA A 252 14.84 -16.27 -2.98
N GLN A 253 13.79 -15.62 -3.49
CA GLN A 253 12.96 -14.71 -2.70
C GLN A 253 12.23 -15.45 -1.58
N ARG A 254 11.70 -16.64 -1.85
CA ARG A 254 11.05 -17.47 -0.84
C ARG A 254 12.04 -17.82 0.30
N ARG A 255 13.23 -18.34 -0.02
CA ARG A 255 14.25 -18.62 0.99
C ARG A 255 14.60 -17.40 1.84
N TRP A 256 14.75 -16.26 1.21
CA TRP A 256 15.02 -15.00 1.92
C TRP A 256 13.89 -14.61 2.89
N ASN A 257 12.63 -14.83 2.51
CA ASN A 257 11.47 -14.63 3.38
C ASN A 257 11.45 -15.65 4.54
N ASP A 258 11.72 -16.94 4.26
CA ASP A 258 11.75 -18.00 5.26
C ASP A 258 12.87 -17.75 6.31
N ASP A 259 14.03 -17.28 5.87
CA ASP A 259 15.13 -16.87 6.75
C ASP A 259 14.75 -15.68 7.64
N ALA A 260 14.06 -14.69 7.08
CA ALA A 260 13.58 -13.55 7.85
C ALA A 260 12.56 -13.96 8.93
N THR A 261 11.63 -14.85 8.59
CA THR A 261 10.66 -15.39 9.56
C THR A 261 11.35 -16.14 10.71
N ARG A 262 12.34 -16.98 10.39
CA ARG A 262 13.14 -17.70 11.39
C ARG A 262 13.90 -16.74 12.31
N THR A 263 14.62 -15.77 11.74
CA THR A 263 15.36 -14.75 12.51
C THR A 263 14.42 -13.92 13.39
N ALA A 264 13.24 -13.55 12.88
CA ALA A 264 12.24 -12.84 13.67
C ALA A 264 11.74 -13.67 14.86
N GLY A 265 11.51 -14.95 14.68
CA GLY A 265 11.16 -15.89 15.76
C GLY A 265 12.24 -15.96 16.84
N GLU A 266 13.51 -16.09 16.46
CA GLU A 266 14.66 -16.10 17.38
C GLU A 266 14.72 -14.78 18.19
N ILE A 267 14.58 -13.62 17.51
CA ILE A 267 14.57 -12.30 18.16
C ILE A 267 13.46 -12.19 19.21
N LEU A 268 12.27 -12.68 18.93
CA LEU A 268 11.13 -12.62 19.87
C LEU A 268 11.32 -13.56 21.06
N ASN A 269 11.87 -14.76 20.83
CA ASN A 269 12.13 -15.72 21.90
C ASN A 269 13.20 -15.23 22.88
N ASP A 270 14.25 -14.57 22.40
CA ASP A 270 15.32 -14.03 23.25
C ASP A 270 14.85 -12.85 24.14
N ARG A 271 13.67 -12.30 23.89
CA ARG A 271 13.09 -11.12 24.55
C ARG A 271 11.81 -11.42 25.33
N SER A 272 11.37 -12.67 25.35
CA SER A 272 10.25 -13.18 26.15
C SER A 272 10.73 -13.57 27.54
#